data_7e9758a79cd02775d1fe82d51a850432
#
_entry.id   7e9758a79cd02775d1fe82d51a850432
#
_cell.length_a   1.000
_cell.length_b   1.000
_cell.length_c   1.000
_cell.angle_alpha   90.00
_cell.angle_beta   90.00
_cell.angle_gamma   90.00
#
_symmetry.space_group_name_H-M   'P 1'
#
loop_
_entity.id
_entity.type
_entity.pdbx_description
1 polymer ?
#
loop_
_entity_poly.entity_id
_entity_poly.type
_entity_poly.pdbx_seq_one_letter_code
_entity_poly.pdbx_strand_id
1 'polypeptide(L)'
;GILFRDAAAIERLREVDTLIVDKTGTLTEGRPAFERVLAAPGIAEDEVLRLAASLDQGSEHPLADAIVRAARERGLALDKAEQFESASGIGVRGTVGGQRLALGNGALMAEDGVDIEALGKEAETLRQSGASVMHLAADGRLLGLLAVADPIKASTQEALTILRQAGLRIVMATGDGLTTARAVGASLGIDEVHGEVKPADKLALVERLQRE
;
A
#
# COMPACT_ATOMS: atom_id res chain seq x y z
N GLY A 1 22.98 -3.53 -11.88
CA GLY A 1 23.20 -4.51 -12.95
C GLY A 1 22.18 -5.65 -12.88
N ILE A 2 21.95 -6.30 -14.00
CA ILE A 2 21.08 -7.50 -14.07
C ILE A 2 21.99 -8.73 -14.11
N LEU A 3 21.75 -9.67 -13.21
CA LEU A 3 22.46 -10.95 -13.16
C LEU A 3 21.57 -12.05 -13.73
N PHE A 4 22.06 -12.79 -14.73
CA PHE A 4 21.43 -13.98 -15.23
C PHE A 4 22.08 -15.22 -14.59
N ARG A 5 21.26 -16.19 -14.22
CA ARG A 5 21.73 -17.42 -13.59
C ARG A 5 22.53 -18.29 -14.57
N ASP A 6 22.09 -18.35 -15.83
CA ASP A 6 22.71 -19.10 -16.90
C ASP A 6 22.30 -18.56 -18.29
N ALA A 7 22.96 -19.02 -19.36
CA ALA A 7 22.66 -18.62 -20.73
C ALA A 7 21.27 -19.09 -21.19
N ALA A 8 20.77 -20.23 -20.73
CA ALA A 8 19.45 -20.74 -21.08
C ALA A 8 18.34 -19.86 -20.53
N ALA A 9 18.57 -19.12 -19.43
CA ALA A 9 17.63 -18.14 -18.90
C ALA A 9 17.46 -16.95 -19.86
N ILE A 10 18.53 -16.54 -20.55
CA ILE A 10 18.48 -15.47 -21.56
C ILE A 10 17.71 -15.92 -22.80
N GLU A 11 17.93 -17.15 -23.24
CA GLU A 11 17.22 -17.72 -24.40
C GLU A 11 15.73 -17.82 -24.13
N ARG A 12 15.36 -18.35 -22.96
CA ARG A 12 13.95 -18.44 -22.52
C ARG A 12 13.27 -17.07 -22.39
N LEU A 13 14.01 -16.02 -22.04
CA LEU A 13 13.46 -14.67 -21.95
C LEU A 13 12.92 -14.16 -23.31
N ARG A 14 13.45 -14.67 -24.42
CA ARG A 14 12.98 -14.33 -25.78
C ARG A 14 11.61 -14.95 -26.13
N GLU A 15 11.21 -15.98 -25.39
CA GLU A 15 9.93 -16.68 -25.57
C GLU A 15 8.83 -16.13 -24.67
N VAL A 16 9.17 -15.19 -23.77
CA VAL A 16 8.21 -14.56 -22.86
C VAL A 16 7.31 -13.63 -23.65
N ASP A 17 6.01 -13.82 -23.54
CA ASP A 17 4.95 -12.99 -24.12
C ASP A 17 4.20 -12.17 -23.06
N THR A 18 4.25 -12.60 -21.80
CA THR A 18 3.54 -11.98 -20.68
C THR A 18 4.48 -11.66 -19.55
N LEU A 19 4.44 -10.41 -19.07
CA LEU A 19 5.24 -9.92 -17.94
C LEU A 19 4.34 -9.57 -16.75
N ILE A 20 4.52 -10.27 -15.65
CA ILE A 20 3.89 -9.90 -14.38
C ILE A 20 4.82 -8.95 -13.64
N VAL A 21 4.34 -7.76 -13.32
CA VAL A 21 5.10 -6.71 -12.63
C VAL A 21 4.49 -6.44 -11.25
N ASP A 22 5.36 -6.29 -10.25
CA ASP A 22 4.96 -5.78 -8.96
C ASP A 22 4.82 -4.25 -9.02
N LYS A 23 3.92 -3.67 -8.22
CA LYS A 23 3.78 -2.22 -8.11
C LYS A 23 4.96 -1.63 -7.34
N THR A 24 5.09 -2.00 -6.07
CA THR A 24 5.96 -1.34 -5.11
C THR A 24 7.45 -1.61 -5.38
N GLY A 25 8.23 -0.54 -5.54
CA GLY A 25 9.66 -0.62 -5.84
C GLY A 25 10.00 -1.03 -7.27
N THR A 26 9.01 -1.50 -8.08
CA THR A 26 9.19 -1.85 -9.49
C THR A 26 8.63 -0.75 -10.40
N LEU A 27 7.32 -0.55 -10.41
CA LEU A 27 6.66 0.55 -11.14
C LEU A 27 6.75 1.87 -10.40
N THR A 28 6.84 1.81 -9.08
CA THR A 28 6.95 2.94 -8.16
C THR A 28 8.34 3.02 -7.55
N GLU A 29 8.66 4.12 -6.88
CA GLU A 29 9.97 4.36 -6.29
C GLU A 29 10.29 3.44 -5.09
N GLY A 30 9.25 2.80 -4.49
CA GLY A 30 9.39 2.04 -3.26
C GLY A 30 9.71 2.93 -2.05
N ARG A 31 9.35 4.20 -2.16
CA ARG A 31 9.51 5.22 -1.13
C ARG A 31 8.18 5.95 -0.90
N PRO A 32 7.26 5.31 -0.17
CA PRO A 32 5.98 5.92 0.12
C PRO A 32 6.14 7.30 0.75
N ALA A 33 5.29 8.23 0.31
CA ALA A 33 5.20 9.58 0.85
C ALA A 33 3.83 9.76 1.50
N PHE A 34 3.81 10.36 2.68
CA PHE A 34 2.57 10.76 3.33
C PHE A 34 1.87 11.81 2.46
N GLU A 35 0.59 11.58 2.18
CA GLU A 35 -0.19 12.46 1.32
C GLU A 35 -1.18 13.30 2.14
N ARG A 36 -1.95 12.63 3.00
CA ARG A 36 -3.04 13.30 3.72
C ARG A 36 -3.44 12.56 4.99
N VAL A 37 -3.92 13.33 5.96
CA VAL A 37 -4.71 12.85 7.10
C VAL A 37 -6.09 13.50 7.04
N LEU A 38 -7.13 12.75 7.39
CA LEU A 38 -8.49 13.24 7.59
C LEU A 38 -8.99 12.73 8.93
N ALA A 39 -9.45 13.63 9.78
CA ALA A 39 -9.96 13.30 11.10
C ALA A 39 -11.47 13.08 11.08
N ALA A 40 -11.96 12.20 11.93
CA ALA A 40 -13.38 12.09 12.23
C ALA A 40 -13.89 13.37 12.94
N PRO A 41 -15.19 13.68 12.85
CA PRO A 41 -15.74 14.90 13.45
C PRO A 41 -15.37 15.06 14.92
N GLY A 42 -14.87 16.26 15.27
CA GLY A 42 -14.46 16.61 16.64
C GLY A 42 -13.05 16.18 17.05
N ILE A 43 -12.27 15.63 16.13
CA ILE A 43 -10.86 15.22 16.36
C ILE A 43 -9.94 16.09 15.51
N ALA A 44 -8.77 16.45 16.05
CA ALA A 44 -7.78 17.21 15.31
C ALA A 44 -6.95 16.27 14.39
N GLU A 45 -6.65 16.71 13.16
CA GLU A 45 -5.82 15.92 12.22
C GLU A 45 -4.42 15.63 12.78
N ASP A 46 -3.81 16.58 13.48
CA ASP A 46 -2.50 16.38 14.10
C ASP A 46 -2.54 15.34 15.21
N GLU A 47 -3.67 15.17 15.91
CA GLU A 47 -3.83 14.10 16.89
C GLU A 47 -3.94 12.72 16.22
N VAL A 48 -4.69 12.62 15.11
CA VAL A 48 -4.75 11.39 14.31
C VAL A 48 -3.36 11.00 13.81
N LEU A 49 -2.62 11.96 13.24
CA LEU A 49 -1.27 11.72 12.75
C LEU A 49 -0.30 11.35 13.87
N ARG A 50 -0.36 12.04 15.01
CA ARG A 50 0.48 11.78 16.18
C ARG A 50 0.30 10.36 16.72
N LEU A 51 -0.96 9.95 16.92
CA LEU A 51 -1.28 8.61 17.43
C LEU A 51 -0.90 7.51 16.44
N ALA A 52 -1.21 7.69 15.15
CA ALA A 52 -0.81 6.75 14.10
C ALA A 52 0.72 6.60 14.04
N ALA A 53 1.45 7.72 14.01
CA ALA A 53 2.90 7.71 13.98
C ALA A 53 3.52 7.12 15.25
N SER A 54 2.93 7.36 16.42
CA SER A 54 3.37 6.77 17.69
C SER A 54 3.26 5.25 17.64
N LEU A 55 2.15 4.71 17.13
CA LEU A 55 1.95 3.28 16.96
C LEU A 55 2.94 2.70 15.93
N ASP A 56 3.09 3.37 14.79
CA ASP A 56 3.90 2.91 13.66
C ASP A 56 5.41 2.96 13.89
N GLN A 57 5.91 3.56 14.99
CA GLN A 57 7.33 3.47 15.38
C GLN A 57 7.79 2.01 15.60
N GLY A 58 6.87 1.10 15.91
CA GLY A 58 7.15 -0.33 16.06
C GLY A 58 7.10 -1.13 14.75
N SER A 59 6.73 -0.50 13.64
CA SER A 59 6.53 -1.17 12.34
C SER A 59 7.74 -0.97 11.42
N GLU A 60 8.15 -2.04 10.74
CA GLU A 60 9.17 -1.99 9.68
C GLU A 60 8.56 -1.77 8.27
N HIS A 61 7.25 -1.53 8.20
CA HIS A 61 6.58 -1.36 6.91
C HIS A 61 6.90 0.00 6.29
N PRO A 62 7.17 0.10 4.96
CA PRO A 62 7.50 1.38 4.32
C PRO A 62 6.42 2.47 4.47
N LEU A 63 5.15 2.10 4.58
CA LEU A 63 4.06 3.05 4.84
C LEU A 63 4.18 3.69 6.24
N ALA A 64 4.61 2.91 7.24
CA ALA A 64 4.83 3.39 8.60
C ALA A 64 5.93 4.46 8.65
N ASP A 65 7.04 4.24 7.96
CA ASP A 65 8.12 5.22 7.86
C ASP A 65 7.64 6.57 7.29
N ALA A 66 6.74 6.54 6.31
CA ALA A 66 6.17 7.76 5.73
C ALA A 66 5.31 8.54 6.74
N ILE A 67 4.50 7.84 7.54
CA ILE A 67 3.65 8.44 8.57
C ILE A 67 4.50 9.01 9.71
N VAL A 68 5.48 8.25 10.20
CA VAL A 68 6.38 8.69 11.28
C VAL A 68 7.19 9.92 10.85
N ARG A 69 7.69 9.94 9.61
CA ARG A 69 8.42 11.08 9.05
C ARG A 69 7.51 12.32 8.98
N ALA A 70 6.30 12.19 8.45
CA ALA A 70 5.35 13.30 8.35
C ALA A 70 4.99 13.90 9.73
N ALA A 71 4.81 13.07 10.74
CA ALA A 71 4.54 13.54 12.09
C ALA A 71 5.74 14.32 12.68
N ARG A 72 6.97 13.82 12.45
CA ARG A 72 8.20 14.51 12.89
C ARG A 72 8.41 15.84 12.16
N GLU A 73 8.14 15.90 10.86
CA GLU A 73 8.21 17.13 10.06
C GLU A 73 7.22 18.20 10.54
N ARG A 74 6.06 17.79 11.08
CA ARG A 74 5.10 18.67 11.75
C ARG A 74 5.47 19.00 13.19
N GLY A 75 6.58 18.50 13.71
CA GLY A 75 7.03 18.74 15.09
C GLY A 75 6.17 18.04 16.15
N LEU A 76 5.44 17.01 15.80
CA LEU A 76 4.58 16.28 16.72
C LEU A 76 5.43 15.39 17.64
N ALA A 77 5.22 15.48 18.95
CA ALA A 77 5.86 14.61 19.93
C ALA A 77 5.23 13.22 19.88
N LEU A 78 6.03 12.20 19.59
CA LEU A 78 5.56 10.81 19.51
C LEU A 78 5.72 10.11 20.85
N ASP A 79 4.69 9.41 21.26
CA ASP A 79 4.69 8.57 22.44
C ASP A 79 5.18 7.16 22.09
N LYS A 80 5.67 6.44 23.11
CA LYS A 80 6.05 5.04 22.95
C LYS A 80 4.81 4.17 22.85
N ALA A 81 4.76 3.30 21.82
CA ALA A 81 3.75 2.25 21.76
C ALA A 81 4.12 1.09 22.67
N GLU A 82 3.14 0.55 23.35
CA GLU A 82 3.21 -0.66 24.17
C GLU A 82 2.35 -1.75 23.54
N GLN A 83 2.64 -3.03 23.83
CA GLN A 83 1.87 -4.16 23.34
C GLN A 83 1.66 -4.14 21.82
N PHE A 84 2.72 -3.74 21.08
CA PHE A 84 2.67 -3.67 19.63
C PHE A 84 2.50 -5.07 19.01
N GLU A 85 1.51 -5.20 18.13
CA GLU A 85 1.21 -6.42 17.38
C GLU A 85 1.03 -6.10 15.90
N SER A 86 1.68 -6.86 15.03
CA SER A 86 1.48 -6.79 13.58
C SER A 86 0.46 -7.83 13.15
N ALA A 87 -0.65 -7.38 12.56
CA ALA A 87 -1.64 -8.20 11.90
C ALA A 87 -1.30 -8.29 10.40
N SER A 88 -0.71 -9.40 9.99
CA SER A 88 -0.11 -9.56 8.66
C SER A 88 -1.10 -9.26 7.53
N GLY A 89 -0.76 -8.26 6.71
CA GLY A 89 -1.54 -7.85 5.54
C GLY A 89 -2.75 -6.97 5.84
N ILE A 90 -3.09 -6.70 7.11
CA ILE A 90 -4.26 -5.89 7.47
C ILE A 90 -3.93 -4.66 8.32
N GLY A 91 -2.81 -4.66 9.07
CA GLY A 91 -2.38 -3.50 9.84
C GLY A 91 -1.67 -3.84 11.15
N VAL A 92 -1.71 -2.92 12.10
CA VAL A 92 -1.04 -3.03 13.40
C VAL A 92 -1.97 -2.63 14.54
N ARG A 93 -1.71 -3.16 15.74
CA ARG A 93 -2.40 -2.82 16.99
C ARG A 93 -1.38 -2.49 18.06
N GLY A 94 -1.77 -1.74 19.06
CA GLY A 94 -0.95 -1.47 20.25
C GLY A 94 -1.62 -0.48 21.19
N THR A 95 -0.91 -0.10 22.24
CA THR A 95 -1.40 0.88 23.23
C THR A 95 -0.50 2.10 23.20
N VAL A 96 -1.08 3.28 23.08
CA VAL A 96 -0.38 4.58 23.13
C VAL A 96 -1.10 5.49 24.10
N GLY A 97 -0.40 5.99 25.11
CA GLY A 97 -0.99 6.86 26.13
C GLY A 97 -2.17 6.24 26.89
N GLY A 98 -2.18 4.91 27.05
CA GLY A 98 -3.26 4.16 27.69
C GLY A 98 -4.47 3.86 26.79
N GLN A 99 -4.49 4.32 25.54
CA GLN A 99 -5.54 4.03 24.55
C GLN A 99 -5.14 2.84 23.68
N ARG A 100 -6.06 1.90 23.47
CA ARG A 100 -5.86 0.79 22.52
C ARG A 100 -6.09 1.29 21.10
N LEU A 101 -5.03 1.27 20.29
CA LEU A 101 -5.07 1.71 18.91
C LEU A 101 -5.08 0.53 17.93
N ALA A 102 -5.76 0.72 16.81
CA ALA A 102 -5.66 -0.10 15.62
C ALA A 102 -5.44 0.80 14.41
N LEU A 103 -4.41 0.52 13.62
CA LEU A 103 -4.10 1.24 12.39
C LEU A 103 -3.99 0.24 11.24
N GLY A 104 -4.85 0.35 10.23
CA GLY A 104 -4.85 -0.59 9.13
C GLY A 104 -5.96 -0.40 8.11
N ASN A 105 -6.16 -1.42 7.29
CA ASN A 105 -7.19 -1.42 6.25
C ASN A 105 -8.59 -1.73 6.81
N GLY A 106 -9.60 -1.79 5.92
CA GLY A 106 -10.98 -2.08 6.31
C GLY A 106 -11.16 -3.46 6.96
N ALA A 107 -10.30 -4.44 6.64
CA ALA A 107 -10.38 -5.77 7.26
C ALA A 107 -10.00 -5.71 8.74
N LEU A 108 -8.94 -4.96 9.10
CA LEU A 108 -8.58 -4.75 10.50
C LEU A 108 -9.71 -4.05 11.27
N MET A 109 -10.31 -3.03 10.67
CA MET A 109 -11.42 -2.30 11.29
C MET A 109 -12.65 -3.20 11.51
N ALA A 110 -12.94 -4.06 10.53
CA ALA A 110 -14.04 -5.03 10.65
C ALA A 110 -13.79 -6.08 11.76
N GLU A 111 -12.55 -6.60 11.87
CA GLU A 111 -12.17 -7.50 12.97
C GLU A 111 -12.34 -6.86 14.34
N ASP A 112 -12.04 -5.56 14.46
CA ASP A 112 -12.13 -4.82 15.71
C ASP A 112 -13.54 -4.20 15.94
N GLY A 113 -14.47 -4.46 15.03
CA GLY A 113 -15.86 -3.95 15.13
C GLY A 113 -15.97 -2.43 14.98
N VAL A 114 -15.02 -1.80 14.29
CA VAL A 114 -14.96 -0.34 14.08
C VAL A 114 -15.76 0.03 12.84
N ASP A 115 -16.75 0.91 13.01
CA ASP A 115 -17.47 1.50 11.89
C ASP A 115 -16.63 2.60 11.21
N ILE A 116 -16.38 2.44 9.90
CA ILE A 116 -15.60 3.36 9.08
C ILE A 116 -16.45 4.16 8.09
N GLU A 117 -17.78 4.05 8.14
CA GLU A 117 -18.69 4.63 7.14
C GLU A 117 -18.61 6.16 7.09
N ALA A 118 -18.34 6.80 8.24
CA ALA A 118 -18.23 8.26 8.37
C ALA A 118 -17.16 8.89 7.46
N LEU A 119 -16.11 8.14 7.07
CA LEU A 119 -15.04 8.59 6.16
C LEU A 119 -14.93 7.70 4.90
N GLY A 120 -15.95 6.91 4.62
CA GLY A 120 -15.95 5.93 3.53
C GLY A 120 -15.80 6.54 2.14
N LYS A 121 -16.48 7.68 1.89
CA LYS A 121 -16.39 8.39 0.60
C LYS A 121 -15.02 9.01 0.37
N GLU A 122 -14.48 9.63 1.40
CA GLU A 122 -13.14 10.24 1.38
C GLU A 122 -12.07 9.17 1.18
N ALA A 123 -12.18 8.05 1.89
CA ALA A 123 -11.29 6.91 1.74
C ALA A 123 -11.31 6.37 0.31
N GLU A 124 -12.48 6.21 -0.28
CA GLU A 124 -12.62 5.71 -1.65
C GLU A 124 -12.07 6.69 -2.68
N THR A 125 -12.31 8.00 -2.50
CA THR A 125 -11.73 9.04 -3.36
C THR A 125 -10.20 9.00 -3.35
N LEU A 126 -9.59 8.83 -2.18
CA LEU A 126 -8.13 8.71 -2.05
C LEU A 126 -7.60 7.42 -2.68
N ARG A 127 -8.31 6.30 -2.55
CA ARG A 127 -7.95 5.05 -3.25
C ARG A 127 -8.03 5.19 -4.76
N GLN A 128 -9.02 5.90 -5.27
CA GLN A 128 -9.18 6.19 -6.70
C GLN A 128 -8.11 7.13 -7.23
N SER A 129 -7.43 7.91 -6.40
CA SER A 129 -6.22 8.66 -6.78
C SER A 129 -4.93 7.83 -6.72
N GLY A 130 -5.01 6.57 -6.30
CA GLY A 130 -3.87 5.65 -6.22
C GLY A 130 -3.20 5.57 -4.85
N ALA A 131 -3.75 6.23 -3.83
CA ALA A 131 -3.21 6.19 -2.48
C ALA A 131 -3.61 4.89 -1.74
N SER A 132 -2.73 4.42 -0.87
CA SER A 132 -3.03 3.42 0.14
C SER A 132 -3.67 4.13 1.34
N VAL A 133 -4.87 3.70 1.74
CA VAL A 133 -5.63 4.34 2.82
C VAL A 133 -5.69 3.41 4.02
N MET A 134 -5.24 3.91 5.16
CA MET A 134 -5.31 3.25 6.46
C MET A 134 -6.25 4.02 7.38
N HIS A 135 -7.02 3.31 8.18
CA HIS A 135 -7.89 3.87 9.20
C HIS A 135 -7.22 3.76 10.56
N LEU A 136 -7.31 4.81 11.36
CA LEU A 136 -6.91 4.79 12.77
C LEU A 136 -8.15 4.73 13.65
N ALA A 137 -8.17 3.78 14.56
CA ALA A 137 -9.19 3.66 15.59
C ALA A 137 -8.54 3.68 16.98
N ALA A 138 -9.26 4.20 17.96
CA ALA A 138 -8.92 4.11 19.39
C ALA A 138 -10.11 3.58 20.18
N ASP A 139 -9.88 2.59 21.02
CA ASP A 139 -10.89 1.97 21.89
C ASP A 139 -12.20 1.62 21.16
N GLY A 140 -12.06 1.08 19.91
CA GLY A 140 -13.18 0.67 19.07
C GLY A 140 -13.90 1.81 18.33
N ARG A 141 -13.36 3.03 18.33
CA ARG A 141 -13.93 4.20 17.64
C ARG A 141 -12.99 4.71 16.55
N LEU A 142 -13.53 5.01 15.38
CA LEU A 142 -12.77 5.64 14.29
C LEU A 142 -12.31 7.04 14.73
N LEU A 143 -11.00 7.30 14.64
CA LEU A 143 -10.41 8.62 14.83
C LEU A 143 -10.18 9.36 13.52
N GLY A 144 -9.84 8.64 12.47
CA GLY A 144 -9.55 9.22 11.18
C GLY A 144 -8.94 8.23 10.20
N LEU A 145 -8.47 8.73 9.08
CA LEU A 145 -7.73 7.98 8.08
C LEU A 145 -6.46 8.71 7.65
N LEU A 146 -5.51 7.92 7.18
CA LEU A 146 -4.24 8.41 6.63
C LEU A 146 -4.07 7.85 5.22
N ALA A 147 -3.64 8.69 4.30
CA ALA A 147 -3.32 8.31 2.93
C ALA A 147 -1.82 8.45 2.68
N VAL A 148 -1.27 7.42 2.08
CA VAL A 148 0.15 7.33 1.70
C VAL A 148 0.22 6.88 0.25
N ALA A 149 0.96 7.60 -0.59
CA ALA A 149 1.17 7.23 -1.99
C ALA A 149 2.64 6.91 -2.24
N ASP A 150 2.87 5.90 -3.08
CA ASP A 150 4.21 5.57 -3.56
C ASP A 150 4.35 6.09 -5.01
N PRO A 151 5.17 7.13 -5.24
CA PRO A 151 5.28 7.78 -6.54
C PRO A 151 5.69 6.80 -7.65
N ILE A 152 5.04 6.91 -8.80
CA ILE A 152 5.44 6.19 -10.01
C ILE A 152 6.81 6.71 -10.46
N LYS A 153 7.76 5.82 -10.77
CA LYS A 153 9.07 6.20 -11.29
C LYS A 153 8.92 6.95 -12.61
N ALA A 154 9.70 8.00 -12.81
CA ALA A 154 9.68 8.79 -14.05
C ALA A 154 9.93 7.93 -15.31
N SER A 155 10.72 6.86 -15.19
CA SER A 155 11.03 5.94 -16.29
C SER A 155 9.96 4.87 -16.55
N THR A 156 8.97 4.70 -15.68
CA THR A 156 8.00 3.60 -15.77
C THR A 156 7.17 3.68 -17.05
N GLN A 157 6.63 4.85 -17.38
CA GLN A 157 5.77 5.02 -18.56
C GLN A 157 6.51 4.69 -19.86
N GLU A 158 7.76 5.13 -19.99
CA GLU A 158 8.61 4.83 -21.14
C GLU A 158 8.92 3.34 -21.22
N ALA A 159 9.31 2.72 -20.11
CA ALA A 159 9.60 1.30 -20.03
C ALA A 159 8.39 0.43 -20.45
N LEU A 160 7.19 0.76 -19.94
CA LEU A 160 5.96 0.05 -20.32
C LEU A 160 5.64 0.21 -21.81
N THR A 161 5.90 1.38 -22.37
CA THR A 161 5.70 1.64 -23.80
C THR A 161 6.63 0.78 -24.64
N ILE A 162 7.91 0.70 -24.30
CA ILE A 162 8.90 -0.14 -25.00
C ILE A 162 8.52 -1.63 -24.92
N LEU A 163 8.11 -2.10 -23.74
CA LEU A 163 7.72 -3.49 -23.55
C LEU A 163 6.48 -3.87 -24.38
N ARG A 164 5.48 -2.99 -24.43
CA ARG A 164 4.29 -3.20 -25.29
C ARG A 164 4.64 -3.20 -26.78
N GLN A 165 5.52 -2.30 -27.21
CA GLN A 165 6.01 -2.28 -28.62
C GLN A 165 6.78 -3.56 -28.98
N ALA A 166 7.42 -4.19 -28.00
CA ALA A 166 8.05 -5.50 -28.16
C ALA A 166 7.04 -6.67 -28.14
N GLY A 167 5.72 -6.40 -28.02
CA GLY A 167 4.66 -7.40 -28.06
C GLY A 167 4.34 -8.04 -26.71
N LEU A 168 4.89 -7.53 -25.61
CA LEU A 168 4.65 -8.09 -24.27
C LEU A 168 3.31 -7.63 -23.70
N ARG A 169 2.51 -8.59 -23.22
CA ARG A 169 1.36 -8.35 -22.33
C ARG A 169 1.87 -8.01 -20.95
N ILE A 170 1.34 -6.97 -20.32
CA ILE A 170 1.76 -6.55 -18.98
C ILE A 170 0.60 -6.73 -18.00
N VAL A 171 0.88 -7.46 -16.94
CA VAL A 171 -0.06 -7.76 -15.84
C VAL A 171 0.52 -7.19 -14.56
N MET A 172 -0.24 -6.37 -13.82
CA MET A 172 0.21 -5.86 -12.53
C MET A 172 -0.36 -6.70 -11.39
N ALA A 173 0.50 -7.11 -10.45
CA ALA A 173 0.12 -7.84 -9.25
C ALA A 173 0.70 -7.16 -8.00
N THR A 174 -0.14 -6.73 -7.07
CA THR A 174 0.25 -5.97 -5.86
C THR A 174 -0.52 -6.43 -4.63
N GLY A 175 0.08 -6.25 -3.45
CA GLY A 175 -0.59 -6.41 -2.16
C GLY A 175 -1.54 -5.28 -1.78
N ASP A 176 -1.55 -4.16 -2.53
CA ASP A 176 -2.47 -3.05 -2.28
C ASP A 176 -3.93 -3.44 -2.54
N GLY A 177 -4.85 -2.71 -1.93
CA GLY A 177 -6.28 -2.85 -2.17
C GLY A 177 -6.64 -2.70 -3.66
N LEU A 178 -7.66 -3.42 -4.11
CA LEU A 178 -8.02 -3.51 -5.53
C LEU A 178 -8.31 -2.15 -6.16
N THR A 179 -8.97 -1.22 -5.46
CA THR A 179 -9.26 0.13 -5.97
C THR A 179 -7.97 0.91 -6.25
N THR A 180 -7.04 0.94 -5.29
CA THR A 180 -5.73 1.58 -5.44
C THR A 180 -4.94 0.95 -6.59
N ALA A 181 -4.92 -0.37 -6.67
CA ALA A 181 -4.24 -1.10 -7.73
C ALA A 181 -4.81 -0.73 -9.12
N ARG A 182 -6.13 -0.73 -9.27
CA ARG A 182 -6.80 -0.34 -10.52
C ARG A 182 -6.54 1.11 -10.92
N ALA A 183 -6.52 2.03 -9.97
CA ALA A 183 -6.21 3.43 -10.24
C ALA A 183 -4.80 3.60 -10.79
N VAL A 184 -3.81 2.97 -10.17
CA VAL A 184 -2.42 2.97 -10.66
C VAL A 184 -2.31 2.27 -12.01
N GLY A 185 -2.94 1.11 -12.19
CA GLY A 185 -2.97 0.40 -13.46
C GLY A 185 -3.55 1.25 -14.60
N ALA A 186 -4.67 1.91 -14.35
CA ALA A 186 -5.31 2.81 -15.32
C ALA A 186 -4.40 3.98 -15.71
N SER A 187 -3.73 4.62 -14.73
CA SER A 187 -2.77 5.71 -15.00
C SER A 187 -1.58 5.27 -15.84
N LEU A 188 -1.20 3.99 -15.79
CA LEU A 188 -0.10 3.38 -16.53
C LEU A 188 -0.58 2.65 -17.81
N GLY A 189 -1.89 2.63 -18.08
CA GLY A 189 -2.48 1.91 -19.20
C GLY A 189 -2.31 0.38 -19.07
N ILE A 190 -2.30 -0.17 -17.87
CA ILE A 190 -2.24 -1.62 -17.62
C ILE A 190 -3.68 -2.11 -17.38
N ASP A 191 -4.19 -2.92 -18.31
CA ASP A 191 -5.60 -3.37 -18.30
C ASP A 191 -5.83 -4.52 -17.31
N GLU A 192 -4.83 -5.39 -17.11
CA GLU A 192 -4.94 -6.51 -16.19
C GLU A 192 -4.21 -6.22 -14.88
N VAL A 193 -5.01 -6.10 -13.82
CA VAL A 193 -4.55 -5.69 -12.48
C VAL A 193 -5.11 -6.62 -11.42
N HIS A 194 -4.23 -7.16 -10.59
CA HIS A 194 -4.55 -7.96 -9.42
C HIS A 194 -4.12 -7.22 -8.16
N GLY A 195 -5.09 -6.81 -7.34
CA GLY A 195 -4.88 -6.25 -6.00
C GLY A 195 -5.01 -7.33 -4.92
N GLU A 196 -4.57 -7.00 -3.69
CA GLU A 196 -4.66 -7.89 -2.50
C GLU A 196 -3.92 -9.23 -2.67
N VAL A 197 -2.93 -9.27 -3.56
CA VAL A 197 -2.18 -10.48 -3.93
C VAL A 197 -1.13 -10.79 -2.86
N LYS A 198 -1.29 -11.92 -2.19
CA LYS A 198 -0.28 -12.44 -1.26
C LYS A 198 0.88 -13.10 -2.02
N PRO A 199 2.05 -13.29 -1.41
CA PRO A 199 3.18 -13.94 -2.09
C PRO A 199 2.85 -15.31 -2.71
N ALA A 200 2.03 -16.12 -2.05
CA ALA A 200 1.59 -17.41 -2.57
C ALA A 200 0.68 -17.28 -3.80
N ASP A 201 -0.14 -16.23 -3.85
CA ASP A 201 -1.08 -16.01 -4.95
C ASP A 201 -0.36 -15.57 -6.23
N LYS A 202 0.82 -14.93 -6.10
CA LYS A 202 1.66 -14.57 -7.26
C LYS A 202 2.12 -15.80 -8.04
N LEU A 203 2.45 -16.90 -7.35
CA LEU A 203 2.80 -18.16 -8.01
C LEU A 203 1.58 -18.74 -8.75
N ALA A 204 0.43 -18.78 -8.10
CA ALA A 204 -0.81 -19.26 -8.72
C ALA A 204 -1.20 -18.44 -9.95
N LEU A 205 -0.95 -17.12 -9.94
CA LEU A 205 -1.14 -16.25 -11.08
C LEU A 205 -0.22 -16.64 -12.26
N VAL A 206 1.06 -16.87 -12.00
CA VAL A 206 2.02 -17.36 -13.02
C VAL A 206 1.54 -18.68 -13.63
N GLU A 207 1.20 -19.67 -12.79
CA GLU A 207 0.73 -20.98 -13.25
C GLU A 207 -0.56 -20.89 -14.07
N ARG A 208 -1.45 -19.95 -13.75
CA ARG A 208 -2.66 -19.72 -14.53
C ARG A 208 -2.33 -19.18 -15.91
N LEU A 209 -1.52 -18.11 -15.99
CA LEU A 209 -1.13 -17.48 -17.25
C LEU A 209 -0.31 -18.39 -18.17
N GLN A 210 0.43 -19.36 -17.61
CA GLN A 210 1.15 -20.38 -18.38
C GLN A 210 0.24 -21.43 -19.02
N ARG A 211 -1.03 -21.52 -18.61
CA ARG A 211 -2.01 -22.45 -19.18
C ARG A 211 -2.91 -21.82 -20.24
N GLU A 212 -2.92 -20.49 -20.33
CA GLU A 212 -3.66 -19.72 -21.33
C GLU A 212 -2.90 -19.68 -22.65
#